data_8ed31b2169946885f672973c208aeff1
#
_entry.id   8ed31b2169946885f672973c208aeff1
#
_cell.length_a   1.000
_cell.length_b   1.000
_cell.length_c   1.000
_cell.angle_alpha   90.00
_cell.angle_beta   90.00
_cell.angle_gamma   90.00
#
_symmetry.space_group_name_H-M   'P 1'
#
loop_
_entity.id
_entity.type
_entity.pdbx_description
1 polymer ?
#
loop_
_entity_poly.entity_id
_entity_poly.type
_entity_poly.pdbx_seq_one_letter_code
_entity_poly.pdbx_strand_id
1 'polypeptide(L)'
;ITDVFATSHYSRAFPNKNPEKLRQLRDELMRRANRPVKGPDGKVKHRQPIQIWTGQEIFYSNSVIRLLEEDKLLTLADSNYVLIEFMPAVPYSEICTAVQNLSRTRYVPVIAHAERYRCLRKGKRLEELIGLDALIQMNYRSVGGSWHDVTARWCRDNLKKGNVHLMGTDMHNTGNRMPDTKEAMCWMRTHLDRKYLKKITKDNALRITENKLIR
;
A
#
# COMPACT_ATOMS: atom_id res chain seq x y z
N ILE A 1 15.93 -3.82 0.69
CA ILE A 1 14.73 -3.33 1.41
C ILE A 1 15.19 -2.89 2.78
N THR A 2 14.91 -1.65 3.12
CA THR A 2 15.26 -1.05 4.42
C THR A 2 14.00 -0.71 5.23
N ASP A 3 12.87 -0.48 4.54
CA ASP A 3 11.62 -0.06 5.12
C ASP A 3 10.47 -0.93 4.60
N VAL A 4 9.58 -1.34 5.49
CA VAL A 4 8.41 -2.18 5.19
C VAL A 4 7.18 -1.64 5.91
N PHE A 5 6.07 -1.47 5.22
CA PHE A 5 4.77 -1.25 5.83
C PHE A 5 4.08 -2.59 6.09
N ALA A 6 3.81 -2.89 7.34
CA ALA A 6 3.02 -4.06 7.75
C ALA A 6 1.56 -3.64 7.93
N THR A 7 0.73 -3.93 6.92
CA THR A 7 -0.67 -3.49 6.83
C THR A 7 -1.61 -4.67 7.05
N SER A 8 -1.95 -4.93 8.30
CA SER A 8 -2.90 -5.99 8.64
C SER A 8 -4.32 -5.60 8.23
N HIS A 9 -5.08 -6.55 7.64
CA HIS A 9 -6.48 -6.29 7.31
C HIS A 9 -7.32 -5.93 8.54
N TYR A 10 -8.22 -4.97 8.37
CA TYR A 10 -9.28 -4.65 9.30
C TYR A 10 -10.63 -4.68 8.58
N SER A 11 -11.58 -5.44 9.13
CA SER A 11 -12.98 -5.40 8.73
C SER A 11 -13.88 -5.57 9.95
N ARG A 12 -15.16 -5.21 9.82
CA ARG A 12 -16.15 -5.46 10.89
C ARG A 12 -16.30 -6.94 11.27
N ALA A 13 -16.07 -7.85 10.30
CA ALA A 13 -16.12 -9.29 10.54
C ALA A 13 -14.91 -9.79 11.34
N PHE A 14 -13.79 -9.05 11.35
CA PHE A 14 -12.56 -9.40 12.07
C PHE A 14 -12.03 -8.20 12.85
N PRO A 15 -12.78 -7.74 13.91
CA PRO A 15 -12.43 -6.54 14.66
C PRO A 15 -11.23 -6.70 15.60
N ASN A 16 -10.71 -7.92 15.78
CA ASN A 16 -9.77 -8.29 16.84
C ASN A 16 -8.31 -7.79 16.63
N LYS A 17 -8.08 -6.85 15.75
CA LYS A 17 -6.73 -6.29 15.54
C LYS A 17 -6.62 -4.93 16.24
N ASN A 18 -6.49 -4.99 17.58
CA ASN A 18 -6.23 -3.83 18.42
C ASN A 18 -4.93 -3.12 17.95
N PRO A 19 -4.94 -1.81 17.70
CA PRO A 19 -3.79 -1.01 17.31
C PRO A 19 -2.55 -1.22 18.18
N GLU A 20 -2.73 -1.22 19.50
CA GLU A 20 -1.66 -1.42 20.47
C GLU A 20 -0.95 -2.78 20.29
N LYS A 21 -1.73 -3.85 20.14
CA LYS A 21 -1.18 -5.19 19.90
C LYS A 21 -0.41 -5.26 18.57
N LEU A 22 -0.88 -4.57 17.54
CA LEU A 22 -0.17 -4.51 16.25
C LEU A 22 1.18 -3.77 16.39
N ARG A 23 1.23 -2.69 17.17
CA ARG A 23 2.49 -2.00 17.48
C ARG A 23 3.46 -2.89 18.25
N GLN A 24 2.98 -3.61 19.28
CA GLN A 24 3.80 -4.56 20.04
C GLN A 24 4.36 -5.68 19.14
N LEU A 25 3.53 -6.26 18.26
CA LEU A 25 3.95 -7.27 17.30
C LEU A 25 5.00 -6.73 16.30
N ARG A 26 4.83 -5.48 15.82
CA ARG A 26 5.80 -4.79 15.00
C ARG A 26 7.15 -4.70 15.71
N ASP A 27 7.17 -4.26 16.98
CA ASP A 27 8.41 -4.10 17.76
C ASP A 27 9.12 -5.44 17.97
N GLU A 28 8.34 -6.50 18.20
CA GLU A 28 8.88 -7.85 18.29
C GLU A 28 9.49 -8.32 16.95
N LEU A 29 8.78 -8.10 15.84
CA LEU A 29 9.27 -8.44 14.51
C LEU A 29 10.54 -7.67 14.15
N MET A 30 10.61 -6.37 14.46
CA MET A 30 11.80 -5.55 14.26
C MET A 30 13.00 -6.09 15.06
N ARG A 31 12.80 -6.42 16.34
CA ARG A 31 13.85 -7.00 17.16
C ARG A 31 14.34 -8.33 16.58
N ARG A 32 13.45 -9.18 16.08
CA ARG A 32 13.81 -10.47 15.45
C ARG A 32 14.54 -10.28 14.13
N ALA A 33 14.02 -9.39 13.25
CA ALA A 33 14.58 -9.13 11.92
C ALA A 33 15.99 -8.53 11.98
N ASN A 34 16.26 -7.72 13.00
CA ASN A 34 17.54 -7.00 13.17
C ASN A 34 18.54 -7.73 14.08
N ARG A 35 18.23 -8.97 14.50
CA ARG A 35 19.20 -9.77 15.26
C ARG A 35 20.43 -10.09 14.41
N PRO A 36 21.63 -10.00 15.00
CA PRO A 36 22.86 -10.48 14.35
C PRO A 36 22.74 -11.98 14.01
N VAL A 37 23.17 -12.35 12.82
CA VAL A 37 23.15 -13.75 12.36
C VAL A 37 24.58 -14.28 12.35
N LYS A 38 24.82 -15.42 13.02
CA LYS A 38 26.10 -16.14 12.92
C LYS A 38 26.16 -16.84 11.55
N GLY A 39 27.20 -16.55 10.80
CA GLY A 39 27.50 -17.29 9.56
C GLY A 39 28.01 -18.70 9.85
N PRO A 40 28.12 -19.57 8.81
CA PRO A 40 28.71 -20.91 8.95
C PRO A 40 30.17 -20.90 9.48
N ASP A 41 30.87 -19.79 9.30
CA ASP A 41 32.23 -19.51 9.76
C ASP A 41 32.31 -19.01 11.23
N GLY A 42 31.19 -19.03 11.95
CA GLY A 42 31.06 -18.53 13.32
C GLY A 42 31.10 -17.01 13.47
N LYS A 43 31.38 -16.27 12.40
CA LYS A 43 31.43 -14.81 12.43
C LYS A 43 30.05 -14.19 12.46
N VAL A 44 29.90 -13.15 13.27
CA VAL A 44 28.63 -12.37 13.32
C VAL A 44 28.53 -11.51 12.07
N LYS A 45 27.48 -11.72 11.28
CA LYS A 45 27.15 -10.88 10.13
C LYS A 45 26.06 -9.91 10.54
N HIS A 46 26.36 -8.62 10.50
CA HIS A 46 25.38 -7.56 10.64
C HIS A 46 24.68 -7.37 9.29
N ARG A 47 23.35 -7.58 9.28
CA ARG A 47 22.51 -7.20 8.12
C ARG A 47 22.19 -5.72 8.21
N GLN A 48 21.92 -5.10 7.06
CA GLN A 48 21.36 -3.76 7.07
C GLN A 48 20.02 -3.80 7.84
N PRO A 49 19.82 -2.92 8.84
CA PRO A 49 18.62 -2.95 9.65
C PRO A 49 17.36 -2.69 8.81
N ILE A 50 16.29 -3.37 9.17
CA ILE A 50 14.97 -3.20 8.54
C ILE A 50 14.08 -2.41 9.51
N GLN A 51 13.52 -1.32 9.03
CA GLN A 51 12.46 -0.58 9.72
C GLN A 51 11.10 -1.13 9.31
N ILE A 52 10.26 -1.47 10.29
CA ILE A 52 8.89 -1.93 10.05
C ILE A 52 7.94 -0.84 10.57
N TRP A 53 7.12 -0.32 9.66
CA TRP A 53 6.08 0.67 9.95
C TRP A 53 4.74 -0.03 10.07
N THR A 54 3.93 0.35 11.06
CA THR A 54 2.58 -0.18 11.22
C THR A 54 1.60 0.53 10.30
N GLY A 55 0.53 -0.18 9.96
CA GLY A 55 -0.65 0.34 9.29
C GLY A 55 -1.76 -0.71 9.29
N GLN A 56 -2.92 -0.35 8.81
CA GLN A 56 -3.99 -1.29 8.51
C GLN A 56 -4.47 -1.10 7.09
N GLU A 57 -4.76 -2.21 6.41
CA GLU A 57 -5.57 -2.22 5.20
C GLU A 57 -7.03 -2.32 5.64
N ILE A 58 -7.73 -1.18 5.54
CA ILE A 58 -9.03 -0.99 6.16
C ILE A 58 -10.13 -1.23 5.15
N PHE A 59 -10.95 -2.26 5.36
CA PHE A 59 -12.18 -2.43 4.61
C PHE A 59 -13.13 -1.27 4.92
N TYR A 60 -13.36 -0.41 3.91
CA TYR A 60 -14.08 0.84 4.12
C TYR A 60 -15.52 0.63 4.58
N SER A 61 -15.95 1.44 5.52
CA SER A 61 -17.32 1.57 5.99
C SER A 61 -17.53 2.97 6.56
N ASN A 62 -18.78 3.41 6.71
CA ASN A 62 -19.13 4.74 7.22
C ASN A 62 -18.59 5.02 8.64
N SER A 63 -18.20 4.00 9.39
CA SER A 63 -17.62 4.17 10.72
C SER A 63 -16.11 4.38 10.74
N VAL A 64 -15.43 4.28 9.59
CA VAL A 64 -13.95 4.33 9.52
C VAL A 64 -13.40 5.64 10.08
N ILE A 65 -13.96 6.79 9.69
CA ILE A 65 -13.49 8.10 10.17
C ILE A 65 -13.59 8.19 11.68
N ARG A 66 -14.75 7.86 12.26
CA ARG A 66 -14.94 7.86 13.71
C ARG A 66 -13.95 6.92 14.41
N LEU A 67 -13.72 5.73 13.87
CA LEU A 67 -12.78 4.77 14.46
C LEU A 67 -11.32 5.24 14.38
N LEU A 68 -10.96 5.98 13.35
CA LEU A 68 -9.65 6.63 13.23
C LEU A 68 -9.49 7.76 14.26
N GLU A 69 -10.52 8.57 14.47
CA GLU A 69 -10.53 9.67 15.45
C GLU A 69 -10.50 9.14 16.89
N GLU A 70 -11.05 7.96 17.13
CA GLU A 70 -11.03 7.24 18.40
C GLU A 70 -9.75 6.40 18.61
N ASP A 71 -8.73 6.51 17.76
CA ASP A 71 -7.49 5.71 17.75
C ASP A 71 -7.73 4.18 17.77
N LYS A 72 -8.89 3.74 17.25
CA LYS A 72 -9.24 2.31 17.11
C LYS A 72 -8.76 1.66 15.81
N LEU A 73 -8.24 2.46 14.89
CA LEU A 73 -7.63 2.03 13.64
C LEU A 73 -6.25 2.67 13.47
N LEU A 74 -5.37 1.98 12.72
CA LEU A 74 -4.05 2.49 12.39
C LEU A 74 -4.04 3.12 11.00
N THR A 75 -3.51 4.31 10.93
CA THR A 75 -3.05 4.92 9.67
C THR A 75 -1.70 4.34 9.25
N LEU A 76 -1.21 4.64 8.06
CA LEU A 76 0.12 4.22 7.62
C LEU A 76 1.20 5.00 8.40
N ALA A 77 2.02 4.29 9.18
CA ALA A 77 3.12 4.85 9.97
C ALA A 77 2.69 5.99 10.92
N ASP A 78 1.51 5.88 11.52
CA ASP A 78 0.91 6.90 12.40
C ASP A 78 0.81 8.31 11.74
N SER A 79 0.77 8.37 10.40
CA SER A 79 0.62 9.58 9.59
C SER A 79 -0.85 9.89 9.28
N ASN A 80 -1.12 10.87 8.41
CA ASN A 80 -2.48 11.15 7.95
C ASN A 80 -2.97 10.21 6.82
N TYR A 81 -2.13 9.30 6.33
CA TYR A 81 -2.44 8.42 5.21
C TYR A 81 -3.18 7.17 5.65
N VAL A 82 -4.33 6.89 5.03
CA VAL A 82 -5.22 5.76 5.36
C VAL A 82 -5.34 4.83 4.16
N LEU A 83 -4.87 3.59 4.31
CA LEU A 83 -5.00 2.56 3.28
C LEU A 83 -6.38 1.93 3.37
N ILE A 84 -7.20 2.15 2.34
CA ILE A 84 -8.57 1.64 2.27
C ILE A 84 -8.76 0.63 1.15
N GLU A 85 -9.52 -0.42 1.44
CA GLU A 85 -9.91 -1.43 0.47
C GLU A 85 -11.44 -1.60 0.39
N PHE A 86 -11.90 -2.21 -0.69
CA PHE A 86 -13.31 -2.49 -0.99
C PHE A 86 -13.48 -3.90 -1.56
N MET A 87 -14.73 -4.33 -1.70
CA MET A 87 -15.02 -5.52 -2.50
C MET A 87 -14.65 -5.29 -3.98
N PRO A 88 -14.15 -6.30 -4.70
CA PRO A 88 -13.78 -6.16 -6.12
C PRO A 88 -14.92 -5.69 -7.04
N ALA A 89 -16.17 -5.97 -6.66
CA ALA A 89 -17.38 -5.56 -7.39
C ALA A 89 -18.00 -4.25 -6.89
N VAL A 90 -17.27 -3.47 -6.07
CA VAL A 90 -17.77 -2.21 -5.50
C VAL A 90 -18.25 -1.25 -6.60
N PRO A 91 -19.40 -0.57 -6.42
CA PRO A 91 -19.82 0.53 -7.28
C PRO A 91 -18.82 1.70 -7.20
N TYR A 92 -18.61 2.38 -8.33
CA TYR A 92 -17.71 3.55 -8.38
C TYR A 92 -18.16 4.67 -7.42
N SER A 93 -19.46 4.88 -7.28
CA SER A 93 -20.01 5.89 -6.37
C SER A 93 -19.61 5.67 -4.91
N GLU A 94 -19.49 4.43 -4.47
CA GLU A 94 -19.05 4.12 -3.10
C GLU A 94 -17.58 4.48 -2.87
N ILE A 95 -16.71 4.22 -3.86
CA ILE A 95 -15.30 4.65 -3.79
C ILE A 95 -15.21 6.17 -3.76
N CYS A 96 -15.95 6.87 -4.64
CA CYS A 96 -16.00 8.35 -4.63
C CYS A 96 -16.46 8.90 -3.29
N THR A 97 -17.53 8.35 -2.73
CA THR A 97 -18.05 8.77 -1.42
C THR A 97 -17.03 8.56 -0.31
N ALA A 98 -16.34 7.42 -0.31
CA ALA A 98 -15.29 7.13 0.67
C ALA A 98 -14.12 8.12 0.57
N VAL A 99 -13.66 8.39 -0.65
CA VAL A 99 -12.59 9.37 -0.91
C VAL A 99 -13.03 10.76 -0.45
N GLN A 100 -14.20 11.24 -0.86
CA GLN A 100 -14.72 12.56 -0.47
C GLN A 100 -14.87 12.70 1.05
N ASN A 101 -15.35 11.66 1.72
CA ASN A 101 -15.54 11.69 3.17
C ASN A 101 -14.18 11.80 3.90
N LEU A 102 -13.17 11.02 3.49
CA LEU A 102 -11.83 11.09 4.06
C LEU A 102 -11.13 12.42 3.74
N SER A 103 -11.18 12.88 2.48
CA SER A 103 -10.53 14.13 2.06
C SER A 103 -11.12 15.40 2.70
N ARG A 104 -12.33 15.32 3.28
CA ARG A 104 -12.92 16.40 4.10
C ARG A 104 -12.39 16.45 5.54
N THR A 105 -11.56 15.50 5.91
CA THR A 105 -10.92 15.41 7.22
C THR A 105 -9.42 15.68 7.09
N ARG A 106 -8.64 15.37 8.11
CA ARG A 106 -7.17 15.40 8.04
C ARG A 106 -6.57 14.21 7.28
N TYR A 107 -7.38 13.20 6.95
CA TYR A 107 -6.89 11.96 6.38
C TYR A 107 -6.78 12.01 4.86
N VAL A 108 -5.72 11.39 4.35
CA VAL A 108 -5.47 11.24 2.91
C VAL A 108 -5.76 9.79 2.51
N PRO A 109 -6.79 9.54 1.67
CA PRO A 109 -7.12 8.19 1.26
C PRO A 109 -6.08 7.62 0.30
N VAL A 110 -5.59 6.42 0.61
CA VAL A 110 -4.78 5.59 -0.28
C VAL A 110 -5.62 4.39 -0.69
N ILE A 111 -5.96 4.31 -1.97
CA ILE A 111 -6.74 3.19 -2.52
C ILE A 111 -5.82 1.99 -2.70
N ALA A 112 -6.05 0.94 -1.89
CA ALA A 112 -5.28 -0.30 -1.97
C ALA A 112 -5.58 -1.05 -3.26
N HIS A 113 -4.53 -1.67 -3.87
CA HIS A 113 -4.62 -2.54 -5.05
C HIS A 113 -5.73 -2.14 -6.03
N ALA A 114 -5.69 -0.86 -6.48
CA ALA A 114 -6.74 -0.24 -7.30
C ALA A 114 -7.11 -1.03 -8.57
N GLU A 115 -6.18 -1.82 -9.08
CA GLU A 115 -6.38 -2.69 -10.24
C GLU A 115 -7.45 -3.78 -10.04
N ARG A 116 -7.80 -4.10 -8.78
CA ARG A 116 -8.85 -5.08 -8.46
C ARG A 116 -10.26 -4.55 -8.70
N TYR A 117 -10.44 -3.22 -8.71
CA TYR A 117 -11.77 -2.62 -8.84
C TYR A 117 -12.13 -2.41 -10.31
N ARG A 118 -12.99 -3.29 -10.85
CA ARG A 118 -13.42 -3.22 -12.26
C ARG A 118 -14.06 -1.89 -12.63
N CYS A 119 -14.73 -1.25 -11.68
CA CYS A 119 -15.38 0.05 -11.90
C CYS A 119 -14.38 1.16 -12.27
N LEU A 120 -13.11 1.09 -11.83
CA LEU A 120 -12.07 2.08 -12.14
C LEU A 120 -11.53 1.98 -13.57
N ARG A 121 -11.83 0.89 -14.28
CA ARG A 121 -11.37 0.71 -15.67
C ARG A 121 -12.22 1.46 -16.70
N LYS A 122 -13.29 2.13 -16.28
CA LYS A 122 -14.21 2.85 -17.17
C LYS A 122 -13.88 4.35 -17.20
N GLY A 123 -13.70 4.88 -18.42
CA GLY A 123 -13.50 6.32 -18.63
C GLY A 123 -12.28 6.87 -17.91
N LYS A 124 -12.43 8.01 -17.24
CA LYS A 124 -11.39 8.71 -16.47
C LYS A 124 -11.56 8.57 -14.96
N ARG A 125 -12.21 7.49 -14.50
CA ARG A 125 -12.58 7.33 -13.09
C ARG A 125 -11.40 7.29 -12.13
N LEU A 126 -10.26 6.77 -12.57
CA LEU A 126 -9.05 6.78 -11.75
C LEU A 126 -8.51 8.20 -11.60
N GLU A 127 -8.47 8.95 -12.70
CA GLU A 127 -8.05 10.36 -12.72
C GLU A 127 -9.00 11.25 -11.91
N GLU A 128 -10.30 10.95 -11.93
CA GLU A 128 -11.31 11.64 -11.10
C GLU A 128 -11.05 11.45 -9.61
N LEU A 129 -10.71 10.22 -9.16
CA LEU A 129 -10.34 9.97 -7.76
C LEU A 129 -9.05 10.69 -7.36
N ILE A 130 -8.07 10.74 -8.25
CA ILE A 130 -6.83 11.50 -8.03
C ILE A 130 -7.16 13.00 -7.89
N GLY A 131 -8.08 13.51 -8.71
CA GLY A 131 -8.58 14.89 -8.60
C GLY A 131 -9.35 15.18 -7.30
N LEU A 132 -9.76 14.15 -6.55
CA LEU A 132 -10.35 14.23 -5.22
C LEU A 132 -9.31 13.96 -4.10
N ASP A 133 -8.01 14.10 -4.40
CA ASP A 133 -6.88 13.89 -3.50
C ASP A 133 -6.66 12.43 -3.05
N ALA A 134 -7.22 11.44 -3.77
CA ALA A 134 -6.89 10.05 -3.51
C ALA A 134 -5.52 9.67 -4.07
N LEU A 135 -4.75 8.93 -3.29
CA LEU A 135 -3.55 8.27 -3.77
C LEU A 135 -3.88 6.85 -4.24
N ILE A 136 -3.23 6.44 -5.31
CA ILE A 136 -3.44 5.13 -5.94
C ILE A 136 -2.27 4.21 -5.63
N GLN A 137 -2.55 3.08 -5.00
CA GLN A 137 -1.59 2.00 -4.82
C GLN A 137 -1.93 0.84 -5.75
N MET A 138 -0.92 0.26 -6.40
CA MET A 138 -1.02 -0.94 -7.24
C MET A 138 -0.06 -2.02 -6.79
N ASN A 139 -0.40 -3.28 -7.07
CA ASN A 139 0.44 -4.42 -6.73
C ASN A 139 1.47 -4.71 -7.83
N TYR A 140 2.72 -5.01 -7.43
CA TYR A 140 3.78 -5.42 -8.35
C TYR A 140 3.37 -6.61 -9.21
N ARG A 141 2.77 -7.65 -8.60
CA ARG A 141 2.34 -8.85 -9.31
C ARG A 141 1.41 -8.53 -10.49
N SER A 142 0.49 -7.58 -10.32
CA SER A 142 -0.46 -7.18 -11.36
C SER A 142 0.25 -6.49 -12.54
N VAL A 143 1.31 -5.74 -12.28
CA VAL A 143 2.15 -5.10 -13.33
C VAL A 143 3.01 -6.14 -14.05
N GLY A 144 3.53 -7.14 -13.33
CA GLY A 144 4.39 -8.21 -13.87
C GLY A 144 3.66 -9.23 -14.73
N GLY A 145 2.33 -9.22 -14.78
CA GLY A 145 1.53 -10.18 -15.55
C GLY A 145 1.85 -10.23 -17.05
N SER A 146 1.33 -11.26 -17.73
CA SER A 146 1.51 -11.44 -19.17
C SER A 146 1.00 -10.21 -19.97
N TRP A 147 1.55 -10.00 -21.19
CA TRP A 147 1.09 -8.94 -22.08
C TRP A 147 -0.36 -9.12 -22.57
N HIS A 148 -0.87 -10.36 -22.54
CA HIS A 148 -2.27 -10.67 -22.82
C HIS A 148 -3.21 -10.33 -21.66
N ASP A 149 -2.68 -10.20 -20.42
CA ASP A 149 -3.48 -9.92 -19.25
C ASP A 149 -4.02 -8.48 -19.30
N VAL A 150 -5.35 -8.36 -19.34
CA VAL A 150 -6.06 -7.08 -19.36
C VAL A 150 -5.74 -6.23 -18.12
N THR A 151 -5.54 -6.86 -16.97
CA THR A 151 -5.18 -6.16 -15.74
C THR A 151 -3.77 -5.60 -15.83
N ALA A 152 -2.81 -6.41 -16.29
CA ALA A 152 -1.43 -5.97 -16.45
C ALA A 152 -1.31 -4.80 -17.45
N ARG A 153 -2.02 -4.86 -18.58
CA ARG A 153 -2.07 -3.75 -19.54
C ARG A 153 -2.63 -2.49 -18.89
N TRP A 154 -3.76 -2.59 -18.20
CA TRP A 154 -4.36 -1.45 -17.53
C TRP A 154 -3.44 -0.82 -16.46
N CYS A 155 -2.75 -1.64 -15.66
CA CYS A 155 -1.76 -1.17 -14.70
C CYS A 155 -0.61 -0.41 -15.40
N ARG A 156 -0.06 -1.00 -16.46
CA ARG A 156 1.05 -0.42 -17.23
C ARG A 156 0.67 0.90 -17.90
N ASP A 157 -0.55 1.01 -18.42
CA ASP A 157 -1.07 2.24 -19.01
C ASP A 157 -1.20 3.36 -17.96
N ASN A 158 -1.70 3.04 -16.78
CA ASN A 158 -1.80 4.02 -15.68
C ASN A 158 -0.43 4.40 -15.11
N LEU A 159 0.52 3.48 -15.05
CA LEU A 159 1.91 3.79 -14.70
C LEU A 159 2.53 4.76 -15.70
N LYS A 160 2.36 4.56 -17.02
CA LYS A 160 2.85 5.47 -18.06
C LYS A 160 2.21 6.85 -17.99
N LYS A 161 0.95 6.94 -17.57
CA LYS A 161 0.23 8.21 -17.36
C LYS A 161 0.62 8.95 -16.08
N GLY A 162 1.34 8.30 -15.16
CA GLY A 162 1.69 8.87 -13.87
C GLY A 162 0.57 8.80 -12.82
N ASN A 163 -0.45 7.99 -13.03
CA ASN A 163 -1.62 7.86 -12.16
C ASN A 163 -1.36 7.01 -10.90
N VAL A 164 -0.18 6.41 -10.76
CA VAL A 164 0.15 5.52 -9.62
C VAL A 164 1.07 6.24 -8.66
N HIS A 165 0.77 6.18 -7.37
CA HIS A 165 1.50 6.88 -6.32
C HIS A 165 2.35 5.95 -5.47
N LEU A 166 1.93 4.70 -5.30
CA LEU A 166 2.59 3.70 -4.44
C LEU A 166 2.54 2.32 -5.09
N MET A 167 3.60 1.56 -4.91
CA MET A 167 3.66 0.15 -5.28
C MET A 167 3.66 -0.73 -4.02
N GLY A 168 2.86 -1.80 -4.04
CA GLY A 168 2.75 -2.77 -2.94
C GLY A 168 3.01 -4.20 -3.40
N THR A 169 3.43 -5.06 -2.46
CA THR A 169 3.58 -6.50 -2.72
C THR A 169 2.32 -7.29 -2.40
N ASP A 170 1.51 -6.77 -1.49
CA ASP A 170 0.33 -7.48 -0.94
C ASP A 170 0.71 -8.91 -0.49
N MET A 171 1.89 -9.00 0.15
CA MET A 171 2.45 -10.26 0.64
C MET A 171 1.65 -10.78 1.83
N HIS A 172 1.27 -12.06 1.80
CA HIS A 172 0.57 -12.70 2.91
C HIS A 172 1.32 -13.90 3.49
N ASN A 173 2.22 -14.49 2.71
CA ASN A 173 2.98 -15.67 3.11
C ASN A 173 4.25 -15.82 2.25
N THR A 174 5.04 -16.85 2.54
CA THR A 174 6.27 -17.17 1.80
C THR A 174 6.07 -18.18 0.66
N GLY A 175 4.83 -18.56 0.39
CA GLY A 175 4.46 -19.51 -0.67
C GLY A 175 3.81 -18.78 -1.87
N ASN A 176 2.51 -19.02 -2.06
CA ASN A 176 1.76 -18.53 -3.24
C ASN A 176 1.49 -17.02 -3.25
N ARG A 177 1.59 -16.32 -2.11
CA ARG A 177 1.48 -14.87 -1.99
C ARG A 177 2.77 -14.25 -1.43
N MET A 178 3.90 -14.72 -1.94
CA MET A 178 5.23 -14.15 -1.68
C MET A 178 5.42 -12.78 -2.38
N PRO A 179 6.39 -11.96 -1.95
CA PRO A 179 6.66 -10.66 -2.56
C PRO A 179 7.33 -10.83 -3.93
N ASP A 180 6.51 -11.02 -4.95
CA ASP A 180 6.97 -11.15 -6.34
C ASP A 180 7.02 -9.77 -7.00
N THR A 181 8.23 -9.23 -7.13
CA THR A 181 8.46 -7.89 -7.69
C THR A 181 9.32 -7.90 -8.96
N LYS A 182 9.95 -9.05 -9.28
CA LYS A 182 11.02 -9.11 -10.30
C LYS A 182 10.55 -8.67 -11.69
N GLU A 183 9.48 -9.27 -12.18
CA GLU A 183 8.96 -8.99 -13.53
C GLU A 183 8.43 -7.57 -13.65
N ALA A 184 7.68 -7.11 -12.64
CA ALA A 184 7.19 -5.74 -12.60
C ALA A 184 8.34 -4.73 -12.59
N MET A 185 9.35 -4.93 -11.75
CA MET A 185 10.51 -4.04 -11.70
C MET A 185 11.32 -4.04 -12.99
N CYS A 186 11.44 -5.18 -13.66
CA CYS A 186 12.07 -5.27 -14.96
C CYS A 186 11.30 -4.40 -15.98
N TRP A 187 9.99 -4.58 -16.07
CA TRP A 187 9.14 -3.80 -16.97
C TRP A 187 9.17 -2.29 -16.65
N MET A 188 9.02 -1.92 -15.37
CA MET A 188 9.02 -0.52 -14.95
C MET A 188 10.35 0.20 -15.25
N ARG A 189 11.49 -0.48 -15.05
CA ARG A 189 12.82 0.09 -15.34
C ARG A 189 13.03 0.40 -16.82
N THR A 190 12.38 -0.33 -17.70
CA THR A 190 12.51 -0.15 -19.16
C THR A 190 11.51 0.83 -19.75
N HIS A 191 10.38 1.08 -19.04
CA HIS A 191 9.26 1.84 -19.62
C HIS A 191 8.91 3.12 -18.85
N LEU A 192 9.43 3.32 -17.65
CA LEU A 192 9.14 4.51 -16.84
C LEU A 192 10.38 5.39 -16.69
N ASP A 193 10.15 6.69 -16.55
CA ASP A 193 11.18 7.62 -16.15
C ASP A 193 11.78 7.24 -14.79
N ARG A 194 13.10 7.40 -14.63
CA ARG A 194 13.82 7.02 -13.40
C ARG A 194 13.33 7.78 -12.15
N LYS A 195 12.99 9.06 -12.32
CA LYS A 195 12.52 9.90 -11.22
C LYS A 195 11.13 9.45 -10.75
N TYR A 196 10.24 9.18 -11.70
CA TYR A 196 8.92 8.66 -11.40
C TYR A 196 8.99 7.25 -10.77
N LEU A 197 9.80 6.37 -11.33
CA LEU A 197 10.01 5.03 -10.76
C LEU A 197 10.47 5.11 -9.29
N LYS A 198 11.48 5.94 -9.01
CA LYS A 198 11.97 6.16 -7.64
C LYS A 198 10.88 6.73 -6.73
N LYS A 199 10.08 7.68 -7.23
CA LYS A 199 8.98 8.30 -6.51
C LYS A 199 7.98 7.26 -6.01
N ILE A 200 7.47 6.39 -6.88
CA ILE A 200 6.41 5.41 -6.54
C ILE A 200 6.91 4.18 -5.77
N THR A 201 8.21 3.84 -5.89
CA THR A 201 8.79 2.65 -5.23
C THR A 201 9.54 2.95 -3.94
N LYS A 202 9.82 4.24 -3.66
CA LYS A 202 10.59 4.64 -2.48
C LYS A 202 10.14 5.96 -1.89
N ASP A 203 10.25 7.07 -2.65
CA ASP A 203 10.21 8.42 -2.07
C ASP A 203 8.83 8.73 -1.46
N ASN A 204 7.73 8.31 -2.11
CA ASN A 204 6.38 8.51 -1.58
C ASN A 204 6.15 7.72 -0.29
N ALA A 205 6.66 6.49 -0.20
CA ALA A 205 6.59 5.71 1.04
C ALA A 205 7.33 6.40 2.20
N LEU A 206 8.53 6.95 1.95
CA LEU A 206 9.27 7.74 2.94
C LEU A 206 8.52 9.01 3.33
N ARG A 207 7.85 9.69 2.38
CA ARG A 207 7.01 10.86 2.70
C ARG A 207 5.85 10.52 3.63
N ILE A 208 5.26 9.33 3.50
CA ILE A 208 4.25 8.84 4.44
C ILE A 208 4.83 8.72 5.84
N THR A 209 6.02 8.13 6.01
CA THR A 209 6.64 7.97 7.35
C THR A 209 6.99 9.31 8.00
N GLU A 210 7.16 10.36 7.22
CA GLU A 210 7.43 11.72 7.67
C GLU A 210 6.17 12.60 7.74
N ASN A 211 5.01 12.02 7.47
CA ASN A 211 3.71 12.72 7.33
C ASN A 211 3.77 13.93 6.38
N LYS A 212 4.58 13.84 5.32
CA LYS A 212 4.77 14.89 4.30
C LYS A 212 3.83 14.67 3.12
N LEU A 213 3.29 15.77 2.56
CA LEU A 213 2.38 15.72 1.42
C LEU A 213 3.02 15.05 0.19
N ILE A 214 2.32 14.07 -0.39
CA ILE A 214 2.63 13.46 -1.69
C ILE A 214 1.94 14.29 -2.78
N ARG A 215 2.75 14.81 -3.73
CA ARG A 215 2.30 15.58 -4.90
C ARG A 215 2.65 14.87 -6.19
#